data_2b0d8b93d88982309b727e353ce021f5
#
_entry.id   2b0d8b93d88982309b727e353ce021f5
#
_cell.length_a   1.000
_cell.length_b   1.000
_cell.length_c   1.000
_cell.angle_alpha   90.00
_cell.angle_beta   90.00
_cell.angle_gamma   90.00
#
_symmetry.space_group_name_H-M   'P 1'
#
loop_
_entity.id
_entity.type
_entity.pdbx_description
1 polymer ?
#
loop_
_entity_poly.entity_id
_entity_poly.type
_entity_poly.pdbx_seq_one_letter_code
_entity_poly.pdbx_strand_id
1 'polypeptide(L)'
;QARLMSQALRKLTGNIKRSNCMVFFINQLRMKIGIMMPGQSPETTTGGNALKFYASVRLDIRRIGAIKKGDEIIGNQTRIKVVKNKMAPPFKQVITEILYGEGISREGELIDMGVEAKLIEKAGAWYSAGDERIGQGKENARQYLKDNPEVAARIETGIREKLLPAAVRS
;
A
#
# COMPACT_ATOMS: atom_id res chain seq x y z
N GLN A 1 17.88 -2.58 24.86
CA GLN A 1 17.45 -2.71 23.45
C GLN A 1 17.71 -1.43 22.64
N ALA A 2 17.29 -0.22 23.09
CA ALA A 2 17.45 1.03 22.34
C ALA A 2 18.93 1.37 22.03
N ARG A 3 19.84 1.18 22.99
CA ARG A 3 21.29 1.42 22.82
C ARG A 3 21.91 0.47 21.79
N LEU A 4 21.56 -0.80 21.84
CA LEU A 4 22.03 -1.81 20.88
C LEU A 4 21.53 -1.50 19.47
N MET A 5 20.27 -1.10 19.31
CA MET A 5 19.70 -0.69 18.03
C MET A 5 20.45 0.52 17.47
N SER A 6 20.75 1.53 18.27
CA SER A 6 21.49 2.72 17.84
C SER A 6 22.90 2.38 17.35
N GLN A 7 23.61 1.47 18.04
CA GLN A 7 24.92 1.01 17.63
C GLN A 7 24.88 0.18 16.35
N ALA A 8 23.90 -0.73 16.23
CA ALA A 8 23.71 -1.55 15.04
C ALA A 8 23.42 -0.71 13.80
N LEU A 9 22.48 0.26 13.92
CA LEU A 9 22.11 1.15 12.82
C LEU A 9 23.28 2.01 12.34
N ARG A 10 24.13 2.49 13.27
CA ARG A 10 25.32 3.26 12.92
C ARG A 10 26.29 2.46 12.06
N LYS A 11 26.58 1.20 12.43
CA LYS A 11 27.42 0.30 11.65
C LYS A 11 26.79 -0.09 10.33
N LEU A 12 25.49 -0.39 10.35
CA LEU A 12 24.73 -0.85 9.19
C LEU A 12 24.66 0.22 8.09
N THR A 13 24.45 1.50 8.45
CA THR A 13 24.31 2.60 7.49
C THR A 13 25.50 2.72 6.54
N GLY A 14 26.74 2.58 7.07
CA GLY A 14 27.94 2.63 6.23
C GLY A 14 28.02 1.45 5.25
N ASN A 15 27.59 0.26 5.65
CA ASN A 15 27.60 -0.92 4.82
C ASN A 15 26.49 -0.87 3.74
N ILE A 16 25.30 -0.43 4.11
CA ILE A 16 24.16 -0.25 3.19
C ILE A 16 24.54 0.70 2.05
N LYS A 17 25.16 1.86 2.40
CA LYS A 17 25.60 2.83 1.39
C LYS A 17 26.62 2.24 0.41
N ARG A 18 27.57 1.44 0.89
CA ARG A 18 28.61 0.82 0.04
C ARG A 18 28.11 -0.32 -0.82
N SER A 19 27.16 -1.10 -0.31
CA SER A 19 26.61 -2.28 -1.01
C SER A 19 25.42 -1.98 -1.94
N ASN A 20 25.01 -0.70 -2.04
CA ASN A 20 23.83 -0.28 -2.82
C ASN A 20 22.59 -1.15 -2.53
N CYS A 21 22.39 -1.47 -1.24
CA CYS A 21 21.37 -2.39 -0.77
C CYS A 21 20.20 -1.63 -0.14
N MET A 22 18.98 -2.10 -0.33
CA MET A 22 17.80 -1.63 0.39
C MET A 22 17.52 -2.53 1.59
N VAL A 23 17.24 -1.93 2.76
CA VAL A 23 16.93 -2.67 3.98
C VAL A 23 15.55 -2.28 4.50
N PHE A 24 14.70 -3.26 4.71
CA PHE A 24 13.38 -3.11 5.31
C PHE A 24 13.41 -3.55 6.78
N PHE A 25 12.95 -2.67 7.67
CA PHE A 25 12.70 -2.99 9.07
C PHE A 25 11.21 -3.17 9.30
N ILE A 26 10.80 -4.39 9.60
CA ILE A 26 9.40 -4.71 9.92
C ILE A 26 9.24 -4.63 11.45
N ASN A 27 8.43 -3.67 11.92
CA ASN A 27 8.17 -3.45 13.33
C ASN A 27 6.69 -3.51 13.65
N GLN A 28 6.37 -4.03 14.84
CA GLN A 28 5.03 -3.93 15.41
C GLN A 28 4.86 -2.63 16.20
N LEU A 29 3.66 -2.06 16.13
CA LEU A 29 3.26 -0.96 17.00
C LEU A 29 2.86 -1.53 18.37
N ARG A 30 3.28 -0.86 19.44
CA ARG A 30 2.92 -1.17 20.82
C ARG A 30 2.27 0.05 21.45
N MET A 31 1.22 -0.17 22.23
CA MET A 31 0.60 0.86 23.04
C MET A 31 1.48 1.14 24.26
N LYS A 32 1.78 2.40 24.51
CA LYS A 32 2.38 2.82 25.78
C LYS A 32 1.29 2.86 26.85
N ILE A 33 1.45 2.06 27.88
CA ILE A 33 0.55 2.07 29.05
C ILE A 33 0.87 3.31 29.89
N GLY A 34 -0.12 4.12 30.20
CA GLY A 34 -0.01 5.21 31.20
C GLY A 34 0.31 6.61 30.68
N ILE A 35 0.32 6.88 29.39
CA ILE A 35 0.50 8.24 28.87
C ILE A 35 -0.73 8.66 28.04
N MET A 36 -1.67 9.33 28.70
CA MET A 36 -2.73 10.11 28.03
C MET A 36 -2.34 11.60 28.11
N MET A 37 -1.42 12.03 27.25
CA MET A 37 -1.23 13.46 27.00
C MET A 37 -1.98 13.85 25.72
N PRO A 38 -2.78 14.92 25.73
CA PRO A 38 -3.40 15.44 24.50
C PRO A 38 -2.33 15.77 23.47
N GLY A 39 -2.46 15.21 22.26
CA GLY A 39 -1.56 15.44 21.13
C GLY A 39 -0.39 14.46 20.97
N GLN A 40 -0.17 13.52 21.88
CA GLN A 40 0.81 12.44 21.69
C GLN A 40 0.11 11.14 21.28
N SER A 41 0.61 10.51 20.20
CA SER A 41 0.18 9.16 19.86
C SER A 41 0.66 8.19 20.94
N PRO A 42 -0.23 7.40 21.56
CA PRO A 42 0.13 6.40 22.56
C PRO A 42 0.93 5.25 21.95
N GLU A 43 1.08 5.21 20.64
CA GLU A 43 1.76 4.15 19.92
C GLU A 43 3.27 4.37 19.82
N THR A 44 4.03 3.34 20.07
CA THR A 44 5.49 3.34 19.93
C THR A 44 5.97 2.10 19.18
N THR A 45 7.12 2.23 18.51
CA THR A 45 7.80 1.10 17.88
C THR A 45 8.74 0.42 18.86
N THR A 46 8.88 -0.89 18.76
CA THR A 46 9.90 -1.65 19.49
C THR A 46 11.31 -1.17 19.11
N GLY A 47 12.24 -1.09 20.07
CA GLY A 47 13.65 -0.71 19.77
C GLY A 47 13.97 0.77 19.94
N GLY A 48 13.02 1.60 20.42
CA GLY A 48 13.25 3.01 20.73
C GLY A 48 13.20 3.94 19.51
N ASN A 49 13.70 5.17 19.67
CA ASN A 49 13.55 6.22 18.65
C ASN A 49 14.64 6.19 17.55
N ALA A 50 15.72 5.42 17.70
CA ALA A 50 16.86 5.46 16.77
C ALA A 50 16.43 5.20 15.32
N LEU A 51 15.62 4.16 15.09
CA LEU A 51 15.12 3.81 13.76
C LEU A 51 14.33 4.93 13.10
N LYS A 52 13.59 5.73 13.88
CA LYS A 52 12.83 6.88 13.36
C LYS A 52 13.74 7.94 12.72
N PHE A 53 14.95 8.11 13.22
CA PHE A 53 15.93 9.06 12.68
C PHE A 53 16.69 8.48 11.49
N TYR A 54 17.13 7.22 11.57
CA TYR A 54 17.92 6.57 10.51
C TYR A 54 17.09 6.26 9.26
N ALA A 55 15.83 5.85 9.39
CA ALA A 55 15.00 5.51 8.26
C ALA A 55 14.80 6.67 7.28
N SER A 56 14.98 6.41 5.99
CA SER A 56 14.68 7.36 4.91
C SER A 56 13.19 7.46 4.63
N VAL A 57 12.49 6.33 4.64
CA VAL A 57 11.04 6.21 4.48
C VAL A 57 10.47 5.45 5.65
N ARG A 58 9.29 5.86 6.12
CA ARG A 58 8.51 5.12 7.13
C ARG A 58 7.08 5.03 6.68
N LEU A 59 6.57 3.82 6.69
CA LEU A 59 5.19 3.49 6.34
C LEU A 59 4.44 3.01 7.59
N ASP A 60 3.23 3.52 7.79
CA ASP A 60 2.26 3.01 8.76
C ASP A 60 1.25 2.16 7.98
N ILE A 61 1.17 0.89 8.32
CA ILE A 61 0.33 -0.09 7.63
C ILE A 61 -0.74 -0.59 8.59
N ARG A 62 -2.02 -0.42 8.23
CA ARG A 62 -3.15 -0.78 9.09
C ARG A 62 -4.26 -1.47 8.32
N ARG A 63 -4.70 -2.60 8.84
CA ARG A 63 -5.96 -3.19 8.41
C ARG A 63 -7.11 -2.27 8.80
N ILE A 64 -7.98 -1.96 7.84
CA ILE A 64 -9.15 -1.09 8.02
C ILE A 64 -10.48 -1.81 7.76
N GLY A 65 -10.46 -2.96 7.09
CA GLY A 65 -11.65 -3.73 6.78
C GLY A 65 -11.32 -5.16 6.37
N ALA A 66 -12.35 -5.98 6.24
CA ALA A 66 -12.29 -7.31 5.68
C ALA A 66 -12.89 -7.31 4.26
N ILE A 67 -12.30 -8.09 3.36
CA ILE A 67 -12.83 -8.36 2.02
C ILE A 67 -13.55 -9.70 2.10
N LYS A 68 -14.81 -9.73 1.68
CA LYS A 68 -15.66 -10.91 1.74
C LYS A 68 -16.10 -11.34 0.34
N LYS A 69 -16.21 -12.66 0.16
CA LYS A 69 -16.86 -13.30 -0.98
C LYS A 69 -18.01 -14.16 -0.42
N GLY A 70 -19.23 -13.66 -0.50
CA GLY A 70 -20.34 -14.22 0.28
C GLY A 70 -20.06 -14.05 1.78
N ASP A 71 -20.10 -15.16 2.54
CA ASP A 71 -19.82 -15.18 3.98
C ASP A 71 -18.33 -15.39 4.30
N GLU A 72 -17.51 -15.75 3.33
CA GLU A 72 -16.08 -16.04 3.52
C GLU A 72 -15.24 -14.75 3.48
N ILE A 73 -14.31 -14.63 4.45
CA ILE A 73 -13.30 -13.55 4.44
C ILE A 73 -12.12 -14.01 3.59
N ILE A 74 -11.94 -13.38 2.44
CA ILE A 74 -10.88 -13.70 1.46
C ILE A 74 -9.66 -12.78 1.53
N GLY A 75 -9.74 -11.69 2.32
CA GLY A 75 -8.65 -10.74 2.42
C GLY A 75 -8.95 -9.56 3.34
N ASN A 76 -8.08 -8.58 3.28
CA ASN A 76 -8.17 -7.36 4.08
C ASN A 76 -7.98 -6.11 3.24
N GLN A 77 -8.80 -5.09 3.50
CA GLN A 77 -8.47 -3.73 3.11
C GLN A 77 -7.42 -3.18 4.06
N THR A 78 -6.36 -2.64 3.50
CA THR A 78 -5.18 -2.16 4.23
C THR A 78 -4.87 -0.73 3.82
N ARG A 79 -4.78 0.14 4.81
CA ARG A 79 -4.31 1.51 4.63
C ARG A 79 -2.80 1.56 4.82
N ILE A 80 -2.10 2.11 3.84
CA ILE A 80 -0.67 2.41 3.88
C ILE A 80 -0.51 3.93 3.90
N LYS A 81 0.09 4.48 4.96
CA LYS A 81 0.36 5.91 5.10
C LYS A 81 1.85 6.16 5.17
N VAL A 82 2.35 7.07 4.34
CA VAL A 82 3.74 7.53 4.39
C VAL A 82 3.88 8.54 5.52
N VAL A 83 4.45 8.12 6.66
CA VAL A 83 4.60 8.99 7.84
C VAL A 83 5.93 9.73 7.87
N LYS A 84 6.91 9.29 7.08
CA LYS A 84 8.18 9.97 6.84
C LYS A 84 8.70 9.63 5.46
N ASN A 85 9.20 10.62 4.74
CA ASN A 85 9.90 10.41 3.48
C ASN A 85 10.95 11.53 3.30
N LYS A 86 12.21 11.14 3.10
CA LYS A 86 13.32 12.06 2.81
C LYS A 86 13.51 12.32 1.32
N MET A 87 12.87 11.51 0.46
CA MET A 87 13.07 11.52 -1.00
C MET A 87 11.95 12.23 -1.75
N ALA A 88 10.77 12.38 -1.13
CA ALA A 88 9.59 13.00 -1.72
C ALA A 88 8.66 13.53 -0.61
N PRO A 89 7.62 14.35 -0.94
CA PRO A 89 6.65 14.83 0.05
C PRO A 89 5.99 13.67 0.81
N PRO A 90 6.01 13.70 2.16
CA PRO A 90 5.37 12.68 3.00
C PRO A 90 3.85 12.87 3.09
N PHE A 91 3.20 12.06 3.94
CA PHE A 91 1.78 12.11 4.33
C PHE A 91 0.77 11.64 3.29
N LYS A 92 1.23 11.19 2.13
CA LYS A 92 0.36 10.46 1.19
C LYS A 92 -0.12 9.16 1.82
N GLN A 93 -1.32 8.76 1.46
CA GLN A 93 -1.89 7.48 1.86
C GLN A 93 -2.57 6.80 0.68
N VAL A 94 -2.60 5.49 0.73
CA VAL A 94 -3.32 4.63 -0.22
C VAL A 94 -4.04 3.54 0.55
N ILE A 95 -5.17 3.11 0.05
CA ILE A 95 -5.88 1.92 0.51
C ILE A 95 -5.68 0.85 -0.56
N THR A 96 -5.20 -0.31 -0.14
CA THR A 96 -5.00 -1.45 -1.03
C THR A 96 -5.71 -2.68 -0.48
N GLU A 97 -5.95 -3.66 -1.33
CA GLU A 97 -6.53 -4.95 -0.98
C GLU A 97 -5.44 -6.00 -0.91
N ILE A 98 -5.36 -6.71 0.22
CA ILE A 98 -4.46 -7.86 0.41
C ILE A 98 -5.32 -9.11 0.48
N LEU A 99 -5.20 -9.97 -0.52
CA LEU A 99 -5.90 -11.25 -0.61
C LEU A 99 -5.07 -12.35 0.05
N TYR A 100 -5.74 -13.26 0.73
CA TYR A 100 -5.07 -14.39 1.38
C TYR A 100 -4.49 -15.35 0.35
N GLY A 101 -3.22 -15.71 0.50
CA GLY A 101 -2.50 -16.56 -0.42
C GLY A 101 -1.99 -15.89 -1.71
N GLU A 102 -2.48 -14.68 -2.04
CA GLU A 102 -2.09 -13.96 -3.26
C GLU A 102 -1.24 -12.70 -2.98
N GLY A 103 -1.53 -11.99 -1.87
CA GLY A 103 -0.89 -10.72 -1.55
C GLY A 103 -1.68 -9.51 -2.04
N ILE A 104 -0.99 -8.44 -2.44
CA ILE A 104 -1.64 -7.21 -2.93
C ILE A 104 -2.36 -7.50 -4.25
N SER A 105 -3.66 -7.16 -4.31
CA SER A 105 -4.49 -7.37 -5.49
C SER A 105 -4.26 -6.28 -6.53
N ARG A 106 -3.40 -6.57 -7.52
CA ARG A 106 -3.16 -5.66 -8.66
C ARG A 106 -4.44 -5.35 -9.42
N GLU A 107 -5.24 -6.37 -9.73
CA GLU A 107 -6.48 -6.22 -10.49
C GLU A 107 -7.52 -5.44 -9.69
N GLY A 108 -7.58 -5.61 -8.36
CA GLY A 108 -8.42 -4.80 -7.49
C GLY A 108 -8.06 -3.31 -7.52
N GLU A 109 -6.76 -2.99 -7.54
CA GLU A 109 -6.27 -1.62 -7.69
C GLU A 109 -6.56 -1.06 -9.08
N LEU A 110 -6.38 -1.84 -10.15
CA LEU A 110 -6.72 -1.42 -11.51
C LEU A 110 -8.19 -1.08 -11.66
N ILE A 111 -9.09 -1.81 -10.99
CA ILE A 111 -10.52 -1.51 -10.98
C ILE A 111 -10.80 -0.18 -10.26
N ASP A 112 -10.27 0.00 -9.04
CA ASP A 112 -10.52 1.20 -8.25
C ASP A 112 -9.97 2.45 -8.94
N MET A 113 -8.71 2.41 -9.38
CA MET A 113 -8.07 3.51 -10.09
C MET A 113 -8.66 3.72 -11.48
N GLY A 114 -9.09 2.66 -12.16
CA GLY A 114 -9.76 2.72 -13.45
C GLY A 114 -11.11 3.43 -13.37
N VAL A 115 -11.86 3.20 -12.30
CA VAL A 115 -13.11 3.93 -12.02
C VAL A 115 -12.82 5.40 -11.73
N GLU A 116 -11.83 5.70 -10.91
CA GLU A 116 -11.41 7.07 -10.59
C GLU A 116 -10.94 7.82 -11.86
N ALA A 117 -10.17 7.14 -12.70
CA ALA A 117 -9.66 7.68 -13.97
C ALA A 117 -10.72 7.68 -15.10
N LYS A 118 -11.95 7.21 -14.86
CA LYS A 118 -13.02 7.06 -15.87
C LYS A 118 -12.60 6.22 -17.08
N LEU A 119 -11.84 5.18 -16.85
CA LEU A 119 -11.47 4.13 -17.80
C LEU A 119 -12.33 2.88 -17.60
N ILE A 120 -12.86 2.72 -16.38
CA ILE A 120 -13.84 1.72 -16.02
C ILE A 120 -15.10 2.45 -15.58
N GLU A 121 -16.23 2.09 -16.13
CA GLU A 121 -17.53 2.56 -15.69
C GLU A 121 -18.12 1.61 -14.66
N LYS A 122 -18.72 2.19 -13.62
CA LYS A 122 -19.44 1.44 -12.60
C LYS A 122 -20.91 1.88 -12.61
N ALA A 123 -21.80 0.99 -13.08
CA ALA A 123 -23.23 1.19 -13.09
C ALA A 123 -23.89 0.19 -12.12
N GLY A 124 -24.26 0.66 -10.92
CA GLY A 124 -24.75 -0.21 -9.85
C GLY A 124 -23.70 -1.25 -9.46
N ALA A 125 -24.01 -2.54 -9.64
CA ALA A 125 -23.09 -3.63 -9.39
C ALA A 125 -22.19 -3.99 -10.59
N TRP A 126 -22.44 -3.43 -11.77
CA TRP A 126 -21.74 -3.76 -13.01
C TRP A 126 -20.52 -2.89 -13.25
N TYR A 127 -19.45 -3.52 -13.74
CA TYR A 127 -18.22 -2.88 -14.19
C TYR A 127 -18.05 -3.10 -15.68
N SER A 128 -17.64 -2.05 -16.42
CA SER A 128 -17.39 -2.09 -17.87
C SER A 128 -16.13 -1.31 -18.21
N ALA A 129 -15.35 -1.79 -19.17
CA ALA A 129 -14.18 -1.12 -19.70
C ALA A 129 -14.41 -0.78 -21.19
N GLY A 130 -14.83 0.45 -21.47
CA GLY A 130 -15.42 0.82 -22.76
C GLY A 130 -16.74 0.08 -22.99
N ASP A 131 -16.90 -0.55 -24.15
CA ASP A 131 -18.11 -1.31 -24.49
C ASP A 131 -18.16 -2.73 -23.89
N GLU A 132 -17.07 -3.13 -23.20
CA GLU A 132 -16.89 -4.48 -22.70
C GLU A 132 -17.30 -4.59 -21.23
N ARG A 133 -18.25 -5.48 -20.91
CA ARG A 133 -18.62 -5.79 -19.52
C ARG A 133 -17.58 -6.71 -18.89
N ILE A 134 -16.93 -6.25 -17.83
CA ILE A 134 -15.86 -7.00 -17.14
C ILE A 134 -16.34 -7.75 -15.89
N GLY A 135 -17.58 -7.49 -15.42
CA GLY A 135 -18.16 -8.30 -14.35
C GLY A 135 -19.25 -7.62 -13.55
N GLN A 136 -20.05 -8.44 -12.88
CA GLN A 136 -20.99 -8.01 -11.85
C GLN A 136 -20.35 -8.22 -10.47
N GLY A 137 -20.15 -7.12 -9.75
CA GLY A 137 -19.39 -7.10 -8.51
C GLY A 137 -17.88 -7.04 -8.75
N LYS A 138 -17.16 -6.48 -7.77
CA LYS A 138 -15.70 -6.27 -7.89
C LYS A 138 -14.93 -7.58 -8.00
N GLU A 139 -15.39 -8.64 -7.34
CA GLU A 139 -14.74 -9.96 -7.38
C GLU A 139 -14.75 -10.57 -8.78
N ASN A 140 -15.89 -10.53 -9.47
CA ASN A 140 -15.98 -11.05 -10.84
C ASN A 140 -15.18 -10.17 -11.81
N ALA A 141 -15.19 -8.85 -11.63
CA ALA A 141 -14.35 -7.94 -12.43
C ALA A 141 -12.84 -8.21 -12.22
N ARG A 142 -12.44 -8.51 -10.98
CA ARG A 142 -11.06 -8.90 -10.65
C ARG A 142 -10.67 -10.20 -11.35
N GLN A 143 -11.53 -11.22 -11.27
CA GLN A 143 -11.29 -12.50 -11.94
C GLN A 143 -11.21 -12.32 -13.47
N TYR A 144 -12.09 -11.52 -14.04
CA TYR A 144 -12.06 -11.19 -15.45
C TYR A 144 -10.72 -10.59 -15.88
N LEU A 145 -10.18 -9.62 -15.11
CA LEU A 145 -8.89 -9.01 -15.42
C LEU A 145 -7.71 -9.97 -15.25
N LYS A 146 -7.81 -10.96 -14.35
CA LYS A 146 -6.80 -12.04 -14.24
C LYS A 146 -6.80 -12.95 -15.48
N ASP A 147 -8.00 -13.27 -15.98
CA ASP A 147 -8.18 -14.16 -17.13
C ASP A 147 -7.89 -13.44 -18.46
N ASN A 148 -7.92 -12.10 -18.49
CA ASN A 148 -7.71 -11.26 -19.68
C ASN A 148 -6.59 -10.21 -19.40
N PRO A 149 -5.31 -10.64 -19.36
CA PRO A 149 -4.20 -9.77 -19.01
C PRO A 149 -3.97 -8.61 -20.01
N GLU A 150 -4.39 -8.76 -21.26
CA GLU A 150 -4.34 -7.70 -22.28
C GLU A 150 -5.29 -6.53 -21.94
N VAL A 151 -6.48 -6.83 -21.40
CA VAL A 151 -7.44 -5.82 -20.94
C VAL A 151 -6.88 -5.11 -19.72
N ALA A 152 -6.31 -5.87 -18.76
CA ALA A 152 -5.67 -5.33 -17.58
C ALA A 152 -4.51 -4.39 -17.95
N ALA A 153 -3.64 -4.78 -18.90
CA ALA A 153 -2.53 -3.97 -19.38
C ALA A 153 -2.99 -2.68 -20.07
N ARG A 154 -4.06 -2.74 -20.89
CA ARG A 154 -4.67 -1.57 -21.53
C ARG A 154 -5.18 -0.56 -20.49
N ILE A 155 -5.88 -1.05 -19.46
CA ILE A 155 -6.39 -0.22 -18.36
C ILE A 155 -5.22 0.39 -17.59
N GLU A 156 -4.19 -0.39 -17.23
CA GLU A 156 -3.02 0.10 -16.52
C GLU A 156 -2.30 1.21 -17.30
N THR A 157 -2.11 1.04 -18.60
CA THR A 157 -1.50 2.04 -19.47
C THR A 157 -2.30 3.34 -19.43
N GLY A 158 -3.61 3.28 -19.61
CA GLY A 158 -4.48 4.45 -19.55
C GLY A 158 -4.48 5.14 -18.17
N ILE A 159 -4.42 4.37 -17.06
CA ILE A 159 -4.29 4.91 -15.70
C ILE A 159 -2.95 5.67 -15.56
N ARG A 160 -1.85 5.07 -16.00
CA ARG A 160 -0.51 5.68 -15.95
C ARG A 160 -0.46 6.97 -16.76
N GLU A 161 -1.05 6.99 -17.93
CA GLU A 161 -1.13 8.19 -18.79
C GLU A 161 -1.91 9.33 -18.14
N LYS A 162 -2.99 9.02 -17.43
CA LYS A 162 -3.84 10.05 -16.80
C LYS A 162 -3.31 10.52 -15.45
N LEU A 163 -2.76 9.63 -14.64
CA LEU A 163 -2.45 9.92 -13.25
C LEU A 163 -0.96 10.19 -12.97
N LEU A 164 -0.05 9.71 -13.83
CA LEU A 164 1.38 9.91 -13.63
C LEU A 164 1.90 11.09 -14.45
N PRO A 165 2.80 11.93 -13.89
CA PRO A 165 3.55 12.92 -14.65
C PRO A 165 4.35 12.27 -15.78
N ALA A 166 4.59 12.99 -16.85
CA ALA A 166 5.32 12.49 -18.04
C ALA A 166 6.69 11.85 -17.70
N ALA A 167 7.36 12.34 -16.67
CA ALA A 167 8.67 11.84 -16.22
C ALA A 167 8.61 10.45 -15.52
N VAL A 168 7.44 9.93 -15.23
CA VAL A 168 7.25 8.65 -14.48
C VAL A 168 6.54 7.60 -15.33
N ARG A 169 6.23 7.92 -16.60
CA ARG A 169 5.48 7.03 -17.50
C ARG A 169 6.32 5.94 -18.17
N SER A 170 7.66 6.05 -18.06
CA SER A 170 8.63 5.07 -18.61
C SER A 170 8.90 3.91 -17.67
#